data_52ebb9ea99ae6d5a5bcb4a4a9086e183
#
_entry.id   52ebb9ea99ae6d5a5bcb4a4a9086e183
#
_cell.length_a   1.000
_cell.length_b   1.000
_cell.length_c   1.000
_cell.angle_alpha   90.00
_cell.angle_beta   90.00
_cell.angle_gamma   90.00
#
_symmetry.space_group_name_H-M   'P 1'
#
loop_
_entity.id
_entity.type
_entity.pdbx_description
1 polymer ?
#
loop_
_entity_poly.entity_id
_entity_poly.type
_entity_poly.pdbx_seq_one_letter_code
_entity_poly.pdbx_strand_id
1 'polypeptide(L)'
;RIQRLSDLHITALRVADDGHVCGAFGFDVATGATVELVARAVVIATGGLTGLYERNSASRNMMGDGYALAVQAGADLVDMEFVQFFPIGHLAPRLVGMDPIMWDPFRYKLGGRLLNGEKEEFIHTYGGQDDGKYTATRDLATYAICKEVEAERGSPSGGAYLSFEHIGNDALVDAFGPVIDRLAANDIDLNTSPVEVAPIAHYHMGGIRVDAAMATRVPGLFAAGEAIGGTGGSNRLSGNAITEAVVLGEIAGRSAAAFASGSNAPPAADVCSGAI
;
A
#
# COMPACT_ATOMS: atom_id res chain seq x y z
N ARG A 1 -29.70 -0.59 -3.07
CA ARG A 1 -29.06 -1.83 -3.55
C ARG A 1 -27.69 -1.48 -4.10
N ILE A 2 -26.64 -2.20 -3.73
CA ILE A 2 -25.28 -2.02 -4.28
C ILE A 2 -25.18 -2.88 -5.54
N GLN A 3 -24.71 -2.27 -6.65
CA GLN A 3 -24.35 -2.97 -7.87
C GLN A 3 -22.82 -3.04 -7.92
N ARG A 4 -22.27 -4.23 -8.15
CA ARG A 4 -20.84 -4.45 -8.37
C ARG A 4 -20.59 -4.69 -9.84
N LEU A 5 -19.67 -3.92 -10.41
CA LEU A 5 -19.16 -4.10 -11.77
C LEU A 5 -17.69 -4.58 -11.64
N SER A 6 -17.40 -5.74 -12.22
CA SER A 6 -16.05 -6.32 -12.25
C SER A 6 -15.44 -6.12 -13.63
N ASP A 7 -14.13 -6.22 -13.70
CA ASP A 7 -13.37 -6.21 -14.97
C ASP A 7 -13.54 -4.93 -15.81
N LEU A 8 -13.86 -3.81 -15.13
CA LEU A 8 -13.88 -2.49 -15.76
C LEU A 8 -12.60 -1.73 -15.46
N HIS A 9 -11.92 -1.26 -16.49
CA HIS A 9 -10.78 -0.35 -16.38
C HIS A 9 -11.26 1.08 -16.64
N ILE A 10 -11.19 1.94 -15.62
CA ILE A 10 -11.58 3.35 -15.72
C ILE A 10 -10.39 4.15 -16.27
N THR A 11 -10.61 4.90 -17.33
CA THR A 11 -9.57 5.66 -18.05
C THR A 11 -9.70 7.16 -17.88
N ALA A 12 -10.90 7.66 -17.55
CA ALA A 12 -11.14 9.09 -17.32
C ALA A 12 -12.34 9.31 -16.40
N LEU A 13 -12.37 10.42 -15.71
CA LEU A 13 -13.57 10.93 -15.07
C LEU A 13 -14.39 11.76 -16.08
N ARG A 14 -15.71 11.63 -15.99
CA ARG A 14 -16.62 12.46 -16.76
C ARG A 14 -16.80 13.79 -16.04
N VAL A 15 -16.37 14.87 -16.69
CA VAL A 15 -16.49 16.25 -16.17
C VAL A 15 -17.49 17.00 -17.02
N ALA A 16 -18.48 17.62 -16.39
CA ALA A 16 -19.48 18.43 -17.06
C ALA A 16 -18.91 19.83 -17.40
N ASP A 17 -19.62 20.57 -18.26
CA ASP A 17 -19.19 21.91 -18.73
C ASP A 17 -19.00 22.94 -17.59
N ASP A 18 -19.70 22.77 -16.49
CA ASP A 18 -19.55 23.60 -15.28
C ASP A 18 -18.41 23.14 -14.35
N GLY A 19 -17.66 22.10 -14.75
CA GLY A 19 -16.49 21.58 -14.04
C GLY A 19 -16.79 20.57 -12.94
N HIS A 20 -18.05 20.14 -12.73
CA HIS A 20 -18.31 19.08 -11.75
C HIS A 20 -18.11 17.68 -12.34
N VAL A 21 -17.65 16.73 -11.49
CA VAL A 21 -17.53 15.32 -11.88
C VAL A 21 -18.91 14.67 -11.81
N CYS A 22 -19.32 14.06 -12.94
CA CYS A 22 -20.63 13.47 -13.11
C CYS A 22 -20.60 12.03 -13.67
N GLY A 23 -19.49 11.32 -13.44
CA GLY A 23 -19.34 9.94 -13.86
C GLY A 23 -17.91 9.56 -14.23
N ALA A 24 -17.76 8.51 -15.02
CA ALA A 24 -16.49 8.00 -15.48
C ALA A 24 -16.61 7.32 -16.85
N PHE A 25 -15.49 7.24 -17.56
CA PHE A 25 -15.34 6.47 -18.78
C PHE A 25 -14.32 5.35 -18.58
N GLY A 26 -14.51 4.27 -19.28
CA GLY A 26 -13.60 3.15 -19.23
C GLY A 26 -13.93 2.10 -20.28
N PHE A 27 -13.40 0.91 -20.09
CA PHE A 27 -13.72 -0.23 -20.95
C PHE A 27 -13.77 -1.52 -20.12
N ASP A 28 -14.54 -2.47 -20.62
CA ASP A 28 -14.57 -3.83 -20.12
C ASP A 28 -13.30 -4.56 -20.58
N VAL A 29 -12.53 -5.07 -19.62
CA VAL A 29 -11.20 -5.68 -19.88
C VAL A 29 -11.31 -6.96 -20.71
N ALA A 30 -12.40 -7.70 -20.55
CA ALA A 30 -12.59 -8.99 -21.24
C ALA A 30 -13.01 -8.80 -22.70
N THR A 31 -13.84 -7.79 -22.97
CA THR A 31 -14.45 -7.59 -24.29
C THR A 31 -13.84 -6.42 -25.08
N GLY A 32 -13.17 -5.50 -24.41
CA GLY A 32 -12.70 -4.24 -24.98
C GLY A 32 -13.82 -3.20 -25.23
N ALA A 33 -15.06 -3.51 -24.86
CA ALA A 33 -16.19 -2.60 -25.04
C ALA A 33 -16.05 -1.34 -24.18
N THR A 34 -16.29 -0.17 -24.76
CA THR A 34 -16.30 1.09 -24.03
C THR A 34 -17.51 1.15 -23.09
N VAL A 35 -17.30 1.75 -21.90
CA VAL A 35 -18.32 1.91 -20.87
C VAL A 35 -18.35 3.35 -20.42
N GLU A 36 -19.55 3.93 -20.37
CA GLU A 36 -19.81 5.22 -19.73
C GLU A 36 -20.64 4.98 -18.47
N LEU A 37 -20.14 5.49 -17.34
CA LEU A 37 -20.85 5.48 -16.07
C LEU A 37 -21.31 6.88 -15.76
N VAL A 38 -22.63 7.07 -15.61
CA VAL A 38 -23.21 8.35 -15.19
C VAL A 38 -23.53 8.27 -13.70
N ALA A 39 -23.01 9.25 -12.94
CA ALA A 39 -23.19 9.32 -11.50
C ALA A 39 -23.29 10.77 -11.05
N ARG A 40 -24.03 11.03 -9.96
CA ARG A 40 -24.13 12.37 -9.37
C ARG A 40 -22.93 12.75 -8.52
N ALA A 41 -22.16 11.75 -8.07
CA ALA A 41 -20.92 11.89 -7.34
C ALA A 41 -20.03 10.68 -7.59
N VAL A 42 -18.73 10.87 -7.52
CA VAL A 42 -17.71 9.81 -7.65
C VAL A 42 -16.82 9.81 -6.42
N VAL A 43 -16.53 8.63 -5.88
CA VAL A 43 -15.54 8.44 -4.81
C VAL A 43 -14.39 7.64 -5.36
N ILE A 44 -13.18 8.20 -5.34
CA ILE A 44 -11.95 7.49 -5.66
C ILE A 44 -11.47 6.75 -4.41
N ALA A 45 -11.38 5.42 -4.49
CA ALA A 45 -10.91 4.53 -3.43
C ALA A 45 -9.97 3.45 -3.99
N THR A 46 -9.08 3.86 -4.90
CA THR A 46 -8.21 2.99 -5.70
C THR A 46 -6.94 2.55 -4.97
N GLY A 47 -6.74 3.01 -3.73
CA GLY A 47 -5.48 2.81 -3.02
C GLY A 47 -4.37 3.74 -3.50
N GLY A 48 -3.14 3.40 -3.13
CA GLY A 48 -1.94 4.19 -3.39
C GLY A 48 -1.26 3.89 -4.73
N LEU A 49 0.06 4.13 -4.78
CA LEU A 49 0.89 3.94 -5.98
C LEU A 49 2.14 3.07 -5.73
N THR A 50 2.22 2.38 -4.59
CA THR A 50 3.45 1.64 -4.23
C THR A 50 3.77 0.51 -5.21
N GLY A 51 2.82 0.06 -6.02
CA GLY A 51 3.04 -0.89 -7.11
C GLY A 51 3.99 -0.40 -8.22
N LEU A 52 4.28 0.92 -8.29
CA LEU A 52 5.28 1.46 -9.22
C LEU A 52 6.73 1.18 -8.81
N TYR A 53 6.97 0.81 -7.55
CA TYR A 53 8.30 0.46 -7.07
C TYR A 53 8.62 -0.98 -7.40
N GLU A 54 9.85 -1.26 -7.77
CA GLU A 54 10.33 -2.61 -8.10
C GLU A 54 10.08 -3.59 -6.94
N ARG A 55 10.39 -3.14 -5.70
CA ARG A 55 10.14 -3.89 -4.47
C ARG A 55 8.99 -3.25 -3.71
N ASN A 56 7.87 -3.92 -3.67
CA ASN A 56 6.66 -3.41 -3.02
C ASN A 56 5.80 -4.54 -2.44
N SER A 57 4.88 -4.18 -1.55
CA SER A 57 3.87 -5.06 -0.98
C SER A 57 2.47 -4.82 -1.53
N ALA A 58 2.38 -4.09 -2.64
CA ALA A 58 1.11 -3.68 -3.21
C ALA A 58 0.43 -4.80 -4.01
N SER A 59 -0.87 -4.68 -4.15
CA SER A 59 -1.60 -5.37 -5.22
C SER A 59 -1.14 -4.87 -6.58
N ARG A 60 -1.15 -5.73 -7.60
CA ARG A 60 -0.83 -5.36 -8.98
C ARG A 60 -1.69 -4.23 -9.55
N ASN A 61 -2.81 -3.92 -8.90
CA ASN A 61 -3.73 -2.86 -9.30
C ASN A 61 -3.46 -1.53 -8.58
N MET A 62 -2.45 -1.44 -7.71
CA MET A 62 -2.12 -0.21 -6.98
C MET A 62 -1.00 0.57 -7.67
N MET A 63 -1.31 1.12 -8.85
CA MET A 63 -0.34 1.79 -9.72
C MET A 63 -0.53 3.32 -9.78
N GLY A 64 -1.39 3.88 -8.92
CA GLY A 64 -1.62 5.34 -8.86
C GLY A 64 -2.62 5.87 -9.87
N ASP A 65 -3.40 5.01 -10.53
CA ASP A 65 -4.40 5.41 -11.52
C ASP A 65 -5.40 6.43 -10.97
N GLY A 66 -5.84 6.27 -9.71
CA GLY A 66 -6.75 7.21 -9.06
C GLY A 66 -6.18 8.61 -8.94
N TYR A 67 -4.88 8.75 -8.72
CA TYR A 67 -4.20 10.06 -8.69
C TYR A 67 -4.22 10.73 -10.07
N ALA A 68 -3.93 9.96 -11.11
CA ALA A 68 -3.98 10.45 -12.48
C ALA A 68 -5.41 10.92 -12.86
N LEU A 69 -6.42 10.11 -12.55
CA LEU A 69 -7.83 10.47 -12.77
C LEU A 69 -8.22 11.76 -12.01
N ALA A 70 -7.81 11.88 -10.75
CA ALA A 70 -8.12 13.06 -9.95
C ALA A 70 -7.46 14.33 -10.50
N VAL A 71 -6.17 14.27 -10.87
CA VAL A 71 -5.43 15.41 -11.44
C VAL A 71 -6.01 15.81 -12.79
N GLN A 72 -6.35 14.86 -13.65
CA GLN A 72 -6.98 15.14 -14.95
C GLN A 72 -8.33 15.84 -14.79
N ALA A 73 -9.08 15.53 -13.72
CA ALA A 73 -10.33 16.20 -13.39
C ALA A 73 -10.12 17.58 -12.71
N GLY A 74 -8.89 17.93 -12.36
CA GLY A 74 -8.53 19.22 -11.74
C GLY A 74 -8.38 19.20 -10.23
N ALA A 75 -8.32 18.03 -9.58
CA ALA A 75 -8.04 17.92 -8.16
C ALA A 75 -6.54 18.14 -7.87
N ASP A 76 -6.24 18.54 -6.63
CA ASP A 76 -4.88 18.71 -6.14
C ASP A 76 -4.37 17.42 -5.50
N LEU A 77 -3.06 17.21 -5.53
CA LEU A 77 -2.34 16.22 -4.74
C LEU A 77 -1.56 16.90 -3.62
N VAL A 78 -1.29 16.16 -2.56
CA VAL A 78 -0.53 16.63 -1.39
C VAL A 78 0.39 15.51 -0.89
N ASP A 79 1.55 15.89 -0.34
CA ASP A 79 2.51 15.02 0.34
C ASP A 79 3.03 13.84 -0.54
N MET A 80 3.09 14.04 -1.86
CA MET A 80 3.46 12.99 -2.82
C MET A 80 4.88 12.46 -2.66
N GLU A 81 5.75 13.18 -1.98
CA GLU A 81 7.11 12.78 -1.64
C GLU A 81 7.20 11.74 -0.53
N PHE A 82 6.12 11.53 0.26
CA PHE A 82 6.16 10.65 1.42
C PHE A 82 5.69 9.24 1.07
N VAL A 83 6.65 8.33 1.02
CA VAL A 83 6.42 6.89 0.84
C VAL A 83 6.97 6.15 2.04
N GLN A 84 6.15 5.35 2.70
CA GLN A 84 6.58 4.49 3.78
C GLN A 84 7.16 3.19 3.22
N PHE A 85 8.43 2.94 3.54
CA PHE A 85 9.05 1.66 3.28
C PHE A 85 8.87 0.74 4.48
N PHE A 86 8.62 -0.52 4.17
CA PHE A 86 8.67 -1.60 5.13
C PHE A 86 10.09 -2.19 5.09
N PRO A 87 10.84 -2.19 6.20
CA PRO A 87 12.29 -2.44 6.15
C PRO A 87 12.65 -3.89 5.80
N ILE A 88 11.82 -4.85 6.18
CA ILE A 88 12.15 -6.27 6.15
C ILE A 88 11.15 -7.11 5.33
N GLY A 89 10.94 -6.67 4.08
CA GLY A 89 10.31 -7.52 3.07
C GLY A 89 11.24 -8.67 2.69
N HIS A 90 10.68 -9.86 2.46
CA HIS A 90 11.47 -11.02 2.05
C HIS A 90 12.14 -10.79 0.69
N LEU A 91 13.43 -11.11 0.58
CA LEU A 91 14.23 -10.94 -0.61
C LEU A 91 14.72 -12.25 -1.19
N ALA A 92 15.32 -13.10 -0.34
CA ALA A 92 15.85 -14.40 -0.74
C ALA A 92 15.93 -15.35 0.46
N PRO A 93 15.92 -16.68 0.20
CA PRO A 93 15.70 -17.34 -1.10
C PRO A 93 14.28 -17.12 -1.62
N ARG A 94 14.07 -17.32 -2.93
CA ARG A 94 12.74 -17.11 -3.54
C ARG A 94 11.69 -18.02 -2.91
N LEU A 95 10.55 -17.46 -2.57
CA LEU A 95 9.39 -18.17 -2.05
C LEU A 95 8.37 -18.43 -3.16
N VAL A 96 7.89 -19.66 -3.26
CA VAL A 96 6.82 -20.02 -4.19
C VAL A 96 5.49 -20.06 -3.43
N GLY A 97 4.52 -19.27 -3.89
CA GLY A 97 3.17 -19.22 -3.31
C GLY A 97 3.05 -18.48 -1.97
N MET A 98 4.08 -17.72 -1.57
CA MET A 98 4.11 -16.97 -0.31
C MET A 98 4.53 -15.51 -0.46
N ASP A 99 4.66 -15.02 -1.68
CA ASP A 99 5.18 -13.68 -1.96
C ASP A 99 4.12 -12.58 -1.79
N PRO A 100 4.48 -11.42 -1.23
CA PRO A 100 5.68 -11.15 -0.42
C PRO A 100 5.45 -11.43 1.08
N ILE A 101 6.38 -12.11 1.75
CA ILE A 101 6.37 -12.16 3.21
C ILE A 101 6.93 -10.86 3.79
N MET A 102 6.20 -10.30 4.73
CA MET A 102 6.64 -9.20 5.58
C MET A 102 6.97 -9.73 6.97
N TRP A 103 8.24 -9.62 7.35
CA TRP A 103 8.76 -10.23 8.58
C TRP A 103 8.55 -9.41 9.86
N ASP A 104 8.02 -8.19 9.76
CA ASP A 104 7.92 -7.25 10.88
C ASP A 104 7.19 -7.80 12.12
N PRO A 105 6.00 -8.40 11.99
CA PRO A 105 5.30 -8.91 13.17
C PRO A 105 6.11 -9.96 13.92
N PHE A 106 6.87 -10.75 13.20
CA PHE A 106 7.67 -11.84 13.75
C PHE A 106 8.96 -11.33 14.38
N ARG A 107 9.63 -10.37 13.72
CA ARG A 107 10.82 -9.75 14.27
C ARG A 107 10.56 -9.08 15.61
N TYR A 108 9.54 -8.24 15.71
CA TYR A 108 9.22 -7.55 16.96
C TYR A 108 8.73 -8.52 18.06
N LYS A 109 7.98 -9.55 17.69
CA LYS A 109 7.46 -10.54 18.65
C LYS A 109 8.55 -11.48 19.17
N LEU A 110 9.49 -11.86 18.33
CA LEU A 110 10.50 -12.89 18.61
C LEU A 110 11.92 -12.34 18.81
N GLY A 111 12.19 -11.09 18.49
CA GLY A 111 13.53 -10.52 18.58
C GLY A 111 14.47 -10.98 17.46
N GLY A 112 13.98 -11.11 16.22
CA GLY A 112 14.82 -11.41 15.06
C GLY A 112 15.93 -10.38 14.84
N ARG A 113 17.16 -10.84 14.59
CA ARG A 113 18.36 -10.00 14.44
C ARG A 113 18.59 -9.61 13.00
N LEU A 114 18.85 -8.32 12.76
CA LEU A 114 19.30 -7.83 11.45
C LEU A 114 20.82 -7.86 11.39
N LEU A 115 21.35 -8.58 10.40
CA LEU A 115 22.78 -8.75 10.18
C LEU A 115 23.13 -8.25 8.78
N ASN A 116 24.33 -7.65 8.63
CA ASN A 116 24.87 -7.27 7.32
C ASN A 116 25.42 -8.49 6.56
N GLY A 117 26.08 -8.27 5.43
CA GLY A 117 26.70 -9.34 4.62
C GLY A 117 27.84 -10.07 5.34
N GLU A 118 28.47 -9.43 6.31
CA GLU A 118 29.53 -9.99 7.16
C GLU A 118 28.98 -10.73 8.39
N LYS A 119 27.65 -10.81 8.51
CA LYS A 119 26.93 -11.43 9.63
C LYS A 119 27.07 -10.66 10.95
N GLU A 120 27.28 -9.34 10.88
CA GLU A 120 27.37 -8.46 12.03
C GLU A 120 26.06 -7.70 12.23
N GLU A 121 25.66 -7.49 13.50
CA GLU A 121 24.54 -6.61 13.84
C GLU A 121 24.95 -5.15 13.63
N PHE A 122 24.14 -4.38 12.92
CA PHE A 122 24.53 -3.02 12.46
C PHE A 122 23.58 -1.91 12.88
N ILE A 123 22.38 -2.20 13.37
CA ILE A 123 21.36 -1.18 13.69
C ILE A 123 21.85 -0.14 14.68
N HIS A 124 22.65 -0.54 15.68
CA HIS A 124 23.22 0.34 16.69
C HIS A 124 24.15 1.40 16.09
N THR A 125 24.86 1.10 15.02
CA THR A 125 25.76 2.02 14.30
C THR A 125 24.99 3.21 13.71
N TYR A 126 23.71 3.03 13.41
CA TYR A 126 22.83 4.03 12.79
C TYR A 126 21.87 4.71 13.78
N GLY A 127 22.11 4.57 15.09
CA GLY A 127 21.32 5.22 16.13
C GLY A 127 20.19 4.37 16.72
N GLY A 128 20.15 3.07 16.42
CA GLY A 128 19.27 2.11 17.11
C GLY A 128 19.71 1.94 18.56
N GLN A 129 18.74 1.78 19.47
CA GLN A 129 19.02 1.48 20.87
C GLN A 129 19.33 -0.01 21.01
N ASP A 130 20.43 -0.32 21.65
CA ASP A 130 20.77 -1.68 22.08
C ASP A 130 20.15 -1.93 23.47
N ASP A 131 18.84 -2.12 23.50
CA ASP A 131 18.07 -2.45 24.71
C ASP A 131 17.81 -3.97 24.84
N GLY A 132 18.47 -4.76 24.01
CA GLY A 132 18.29 -6.22 23.95
C GLY A 132 16.99 -6.68 23.29
N LYS A 133 16.16 -5.75 22.77
CA LYS A 133 14.88 -6.09 22.15
C LYS A 133 14.95 -6.17 20.62
N TYR A 134 16.08 -5.83 20.04
CA TYR A 134 16.32 -5.83 18.57
C TYR A 134 15.27 -5.03 17.78
N THR A 135 14.69 -4.00 18.40
CA THR A 135 13.65 -3.17 17.80
C THR A 135 14.26 -1.89 17.22
N ALA A 136 13.80 -1.51 16.04
CA ALA A 136 14.10 -0.23 15.43
C ALA A 136 12.85 0.29 14.72
N THR A 137 12.68 1.59 14.65
CA THR A 137 11.60 2.18 13.85
C THR A 137 11.76 1.80 12.37
N ARG A 138 10.68 1.81 11.61
CA ARG A 138 10.70 1.37 10.19
C ARG A 138 11.65 2.20 9.35
N ASP A 139 11.63 3.50 9.53
CA ASP A 139 12.50 4.46 8.86
C ASP A 139 13.97 4.23 9.19
N LEU A 140 14.31 4.06 10.48
CA LEU A 140 15.67 3.77 10.89
C LEU A 140 16.18 2.45 10.31
N ALA A 141 15.40 1.38 10.42
CA ALA A 141 15.80 0.08 9.89
C ALA A 141 15.94 0.11 8.35
N THR A 142 15.04 0.80 7.64
CA THR A 142 15.16 1.04 6.20
C THR A 142 16.44 1.77 5.86
N TYR A 143 16.71 2.89 6.54
CA TYR A 143 17.91 3.68 6.34
C TYR A 143 19.19 2.86 6.59
N ALA A 144 19.25 2.14 7.70
CA ALA A 144 20.39 1.33 8.07
C ALA A 144 20.69 0.22 7.04
N ILE A 145 19.68 -0.49 6.58
CA ILE A 145 19.83 -1.52 5.52
C ILE A 145 20.36 -0.89 4.23
N CYS A 146 19.79 0.24 3.81
CA CYS A 146 20.27 0.94 2.61
C CYS A 146 21.73 1.36 2.76
N LYS A 147 22.14 1.86 3.93
CA LYS A 147 23.54 2.28 4.19
C LYS A 147 24.50 1.11 4.20
N GLU A 148 24.13 -0.05 4.72
CA GLU A 148 24.97 -1.26 4.61
C GLU A 148 25.13 -1.71 3.15
N VAL A 149 24.04 -1.66 2.35
CA VAL A 149 24.12 -1.99 0.92
C VAL A 149 24.98 -0.98 0.15
N GLU A 150 24.81 0.33 0.39
CA GLU A 150 25.63 1.38 -0.23
C GLU A 150 27.12 1.26 0.12
N ALA A 151 27.43 0.76 1.32
CA ALA A 151 28.79 0.52 1.79
C ALA A 151 29.36 -0.84 1.36
N GLU A 152 28.70 -1.54 0.44
CA GLU A 152 29.09 -2.87 -0.07
C GLU A 152 29.13 -3.97 1.02
N ARG A 153 28.47 -3.75 2.14
CA ARG A 153 28.28 -4.73 3.23
C ARG A 153 26.88 -5.32 3.25
N GLY A 154 26.11 -5.20 2.17
CA GLY A 154 24.82 -5.83 2.02
C GLY A 154 24.90 -7.36 1.86
N SER A 155 23.76 -8.04 1.98
CA SER A 155 23.64 -9.45 1.63
C SER A 155 23.80 -9.65 0.10
N PRO A 156 24.08 -10.88 -0.36
CA PRO A 156 24.33 -11.16 -1.78
C PRO A 156 23.25 -10.68 -2.75
N SER A 157 21.98 -10.67 -2.30
CA SER A 157 20.84 -10.21 -3.11
C SER A 157 20.58 -8.70 -2.98
N GLY A 158 21.45 -7.94 -2.29
CA GLY A 158 21.34 -6.49 -2.14
C GLY A 158 20.36 -6.06 -1.05
N GLY A 159 20.39 -6.71 0.08
CA GLY A 159 19.65 -6.38 1.30
C GLY A 159 20.45 -6.62 2.57
N ALA A 160 19.80 -7.16 3.59
CA ALA A 160 20.40 -7.61 4.84
C ALA A 160 19.93 -9.02 5.16
N TYR A 161 20.50 -9.63 6.19
CA TYR A 161 20.01 -10.89 6.72
C TYR A 161 19.08 -10.64 7.92
N LEU A 162 18.01 -11.43 8.00
CA LEU A 162 17.17 -11.55 9.19
C LEU A 162 17.34 -12.94 9.77
N SER A 163 17.94 -13.03 10.98
CA SER A 163 18.23 -14.29 11.65
C SER A 163 17.30 -14.52 12.83
N PHE A 164 16.84 -15.77 12.96
CA PHE A 164 16.12 -16.29 14.09
C PHE A 164 16.88 -17.48 14.73
N GLU A 165 18.12 -17.75 14.32
CA GLU A 165 18.92 -18.92 14.73
C GLU A 165 19.14 -19.00 16.25
N HIS A 166 19.05 -17.87 16.97
CA HIS A 166 19.14 -17.81 18.44
C HIS A 166 17.83 -18.15 19.16
N ILE A 167 16.74 -18.43 18.40
CA ILE A 167 15.41 -18.71 18.93
C ILE A 167 15.12 -20.21 18.84
N GLY A 168 14.63 -20.78 19.93
CA GLY A 168 14.31 -22.21 19.95
C GLY A 168 13.16 -22.56 19.01
N ASN A 169 13.20 -23.77 18.44
CA ASN A 169 12.22 -24.25 17.47
C ASN A 169 10.77 -24.17 17.97
N ASP A 170 10.52 -24.50 19.24
CA ASP A 170 9.16 -24.44 19.80
C ASP A 170 8.58 -23.03 19.77
N ALA A 171 9.41 -22.01 20.06
CA ALA A 171 9.00 -20.62 19.98
C ALA A 171 8.75 -20.16 18.54
N LEU A 172 9.51 -20.66 17.58
CA LEU A 172 9.29 -20.39 16.16
C LEU A 172 7.98 -21.02 15.68
N VAL A 173 7.73 -22.28 16.03
CA VAL A 173 6.49 -22.98 15.67
C VAL A 173 5.27 -22.32 16.31
N ASP A 174 5.33 -21.92 17.59
CA ASP A 174 4.25 -21.22 18.26
C ASP A 174 3.94 -19.86 17.60
N ALA A 175 4.97 -19.13 17.20
CA ALA A 175 4.82 -17.80 16.62
C ALA A 175 4.40 -17.81 15.13
N PHE A 176 4.96 -18.70 14.35
CA PHE A 176 4.75 -18.76 12.90
C PHE A 176 3.67 -19.76 12.47
N GLY A 177 3.38 -20.77 13.30
CA GLY A 177 2.39 -21.80 13.00
C GLY A 177 2.62 -22.45 11.62
N PRO A 178 1.56 -22.55 10.79
CA PRO A 178 1.65 -23.19 9.47
C PRO A 178 2.63 -22.54 8.48
N VAL A 179 3.13 -21.34 8.77
CA VAL A 179 4.12 -20.67 7.93
C VAL A 179 5.44 -21.43 7.95
N ILE A 180 5.81 -22.06 9.08
CA ILE A 180 7.02 -22.89 9.20
C ILE A 180 7.01 -24.03 8.18
N ASP A 181 5.91 -24.76 8.03
CA ASP A 181 5.79 -25.85 7.07
C ASP A 181 5.96 -25.36 5.62
N ARG A 182 5.43 -24.18 5.32
CA ARG A 182 5.58 -23.56 4.00
C ARG A 182 6.99 -23.06 3.73
N LEU A 183 7.69 -22.56 4.74
CA LEU A 183 9.10 -22.21 4.65
C LEU A 183 9.95 -23.45 4.41
N ALA A 184 9.71 -24.54 5.16
CA ALA A 184 10.39 -25.82 4.97
C ALA A 184 10.16 -26.40 3.56
N ALA A 185 8.96 -26.24 2.99
CA ALA A 185 8.66 -26.63 1.60
C ALA A 185 9.42 -25.80 0.55
N ASN A 186 10.01 -24.67 0.94
CA ASN A 186 10.91 -23.83 0.13
C ASN A 186 12.38 -23.95 0.58
N ASP A 187 12.75 -25.03 1.26
CA ASP A 187 14.09 -25.30 1.76
C ASP A 187 14.62 -24.24 2.75
N ILE A 188 13.73 -23.61 3.51
CA ILE A 188 14.08 -22.60 4.51
C ILE A 188 13.82 -23.15 5.91
N ASP A 189 14.91 -23.27 6.69
CA ASP A 189 14.87 -23.57 8.12
C ASP A 189 15.42 -22.38 8.91
N LEU A 190 14.53 -21.67 9.60
CA LEU A 190 14.87 -20.49 10.39
C LEU A 190 15.77 -20.79 11.60
N ASN A 191 15.89 -22.05 12.03
CA ASN A 191 16.79 -22.46 13.11
C ASN A 191 18.26 -22.53 12.66
N THR A 192 18.50 -22.71 11.37
CA THR A 192 19.83 -23.03 10.84
C THR A 192 20.40 -21.99 9.91
N SER A 193 19.54 -21.13 9.36
CA SER A 193 19.98 -20.12 8.41
C SER A 193 19.08 -18.88 8.42
N PRO A 194 19.69 -17.67 8.25
CA PRO A 194 18.92 -16.45 8.10
C PRO A 194 18.33 -16.33 6.70
N VAL A 195 17.27 -15.55 6.58
CA VAL A 195 16.68 -15.16 5.29
C VAL A 195 17.22 -13.80 4.88
N GLU A 196 17.30 -13.53 3.57
CA GLU A 196 17.60 -12.19 3.08
C GLU A 196 16.33 -11.33 3.04
N VAL A 197 16.47 -10.09 3.47
CA VAL A 197 15.38 -9.11 3.53
C VAL A 197 15.85 -7.78 2.95
N ALA A 198 14.92 -7.02 2.41
CA ALA A 198 15.20 -5.67 1.90
C ALA A 198 14.00 -4.74 2.13
N PRO A 199 14.21 -3.42 2.13
CA PRO A 199 13.13 -2.47 2.14
C PRO A 199 12.21 -2.63 0.93
N ILE A 200 10.90 -2.59 1.18
CA ILE A 200 9.86 -2.61 0.16
C ILE A 200 8.93 -1.41 0.34
N ALA A 201 8.50 -0.80 -0.75
CA ALA A 201 7.47 0.23 -0.70
C ALA A 201 6.16 -0.40 -0.23
N HIS A 202 5.56 0.18 0.83
CA HIS A 202 4.45 -0.44 1.54
C HIS A 202 3.20 0.41 1.59
N TYR A 203 3.34 1.72 1.78
CA TYR A 203 2.22 2.64 1.90
C TYR A 203 2.60 4.01 1.35
N HIS A 204 1.71 4.62 0.58
CA HIS A 204 1.89 5.97 0.08
C HIS A 204 1.11 6.94 0.96
N MET A 205 1.80 7.87 1.66
CA MET A 205 1.15 8.84 2.54
C MET A 205 0.61 10.05 1.80
N GLY A 206 1.19 10.35 0.64
CA GLY A 206 0.66 11.35 -0.27
C GLY A 206 -0.55 10.86 -1.04
N GLY A 207 -1.28 11.79 -1.65
CA GLY A 207 -2.44 11.45 -2.45
C GLY A 207 -3.34 12.64 -2.76
N ILE A 208 -4.58 12.35 -3.08
CA ILE A 208 -5.60 13.34 -3.43
C ILE A 208 -5.89 14.21 -2.20
N ARG A 209 -5.81 15.52 -2.38
CA ARG A 209 -6.16 16.49 -1.35
C ARG A 209 -7.67 16.54 -1.16
N VAL A 210 -8.12 16.33 0.08
CA VAL A 210 -9.52 16.40 0.48
C VAL A 210 -9.71 17.29 1.71
N ASP A 211 -10.93 17.75 1.92
CA ASP A 211 -11.35 18.41 3.15
C ASP A 211 -11.85 17.40 4.21
N ALA A 212 -12.38 17.92 5.33
CA ALA A 212 -12.91 17.08 6.41
C ALA A 212 -14.15 16.27 6.00
N ALA A 213 -14.81 16.60 4.90
CA ALA A 213 -15.92 15.86 4.32
C ALA A 213 -15.45 14.85 3.25
N MET A 214 -14.16 14.68 3.09
CA MET A 214 -13.53 13.87 2.03
C MET A 214 -13.82 14.37 0.61
N ALA A 215 -14.24 15.63 0.48
CA ALA A 215 -14.45 16.27 -0.81
C ALA A 215 -13.16 16.86 -1.35
N THR A 216 -12.91 16.69 -2.65
CA THR A 216 -11.85 17.42 -3.35
C THR A 216 -12.30 18.83 -3.68
N ARG A 217 -11.41 19.67 -4.21
CA ARG A 217 -11.82 20.98 -4.74
C ARG A 217 -12.72 20.90 -5.98
N VAL A 218 -12.82 19.73 -6.60
CA VAL A 218 -13.68 19.48 -7.78
C VAL A 218 -15.05 19.04 -7.31
N PRO A 219 -16.13 19.80 -7.62
CA PRO A 219 -17.48 19.42 -7.20
C PRO A 219 -17.86 18.03 -7.70
N GLY A 220 -18.50 17.23 -6.86
CA GLY A 220 -18.91 15.86 -7.20
C GLY A 220 -17.80 14.81 -7.11
N LEU A 221 -16.56 15.21 -6.81
CA LEU A 221 -15.42 14.29 -6.64
C LEU A 221 -14.98 14.20 -5.17
N PHE A 222 -14.95 12.99 -4.67
CA PHE A 222 -14.53 12.60 -3.31
C PHE A 222 -13.43 11.56 -3.38
N ALA A 223 -12.65 11.40 -2.31
CA ALA A 223 -11.67 10.33 -2.22
C ALA A 223 -11.56 9.80 -0.79
N ALA A 224 -11.10 8.55 -0.62
CA ALA A 224 -10.92 7.94 0.69
C ALA A 224 -9.86 6.83 0.69
N GLY A 225 -9.45 6.43 1.90
CA GLY A 225 -8.43 5.39 2.11
C GLY A 225 -7.05 5.86 1.67
N GLU A 226 -6.19 4.94 1.25
CA GLU A 226 -4.83 5.27 0.79
C GLU A 226 -4.79 6.13 -0.51
N ALA A 227 -5.94 6.40 -1.12
CA ALA A 227 -6.02 7.32 -2.26
C ALA A 227 -5.90 8.80 -1.84
N ILE A 228 -6.07 9.14 -0.57
CA ILE A 228 -5.93 10.52 -0.09
C ILE A 228 -4.56 10.76 0.54
N GLY A 229 -4.09 12.01 0.49
CA GLY A 229 -2.88 12.46 1.17
C GLY A 229 -3.18 13.29 2.42
N GLY A 230 -2.14 13.52 3.24
CA GLY A 230 -2.19 14.43 4.38
C GLY A 230 -2.57 13.80 5.74
N THR A 231 -3.07 12.58 5.76
CA THR A 231 -3.51 11.91 7.01
C THR A 231 -2.36 11.22 7.77
N GLY A 232 -1.41 10.67 7.03
CA GLY A 232 -0.30 9.88 7.58
C GLY A 232 0.95 10.68 7.97
N GLY A 233 1.02 11.95 7.61
CA GLY A 233 2.25 12.74 7.72
C GLY A 233 3.40 12.11 6.95
N SER A 234 4.63 12.29 7.43
CA SER A 234 5.82 11.71 6.76
C SER A 234 6.06 10.23 7.07
N ASN A 235 5.39 9.66 8.08
CA ASN A 235 5.58 8.27 8.49
C ASN A 235 4.36 7.75 9.25
N ARG A 236 3.48 7.03 8.57
CA ARG A 236 2.22 6.51 9.10
C ARG A 236 2.44 5.51 10.24
N LEU A 237 1.62 5.59 11.28
CA LEU A 237 1.59 4.61 12.37
C LEU A 237 1.11 3.24 11.86
N SER A 238 1.77 2.18 12.34
CA SER A 238 1.41 0.80 11.98
C SER A 238 -0.05 0.49 12.35
N GLY A 239 -0.78 -0.14 11.44
CA GLY A 239 -2.19 -0.51 11.61
C GLY A 239 -3.19 0.60 11.25
N ASN A 240 -2.78 1.86 11.18
CA ASN A 240 -3.68 3.00 11.00
C ASN A 240 -4.41 3.00 9.64
N ALA A 241 -3.81 2.41 8.60
CA ALA A 241 -4.39 2.35 7.26
C ALA A 241 -5.79 1.71 7.22
N ILE A 242 -6.02 0.66 8.02
CA ILE A 242 -7.32 -0.02 8.07
C ILE A 242 -8.36 0.91 8.69
N THR A 243 -8.02 1.56 9.80
CA THR A 243 -8.91 2.52 10.48
C THR A 243 -9.24 3.70 9.56
N GLU A 244 -8.24 4.26 8.89
CA GLU A 244 -8.43 5.34 7.92
C GLU A 244 -9.35 4.91 6.78
N ALA A 245 -9.11 3.74 6.18
CA ALA A 245 -9.94 3.26 5.08
C ALA A 245 -11.41 3.09 5.48
N VAL A 246 -11.69 2.58 6.68
CA VAL A 246 -13.04 2.36 7.17
C VAL A 246 -13.71 3.68 7.55
N VAL A 247 -13.07 4.49 8.39
CA VAL A 247 -13.67 5.73 8.92
C VAL A 247 -13.81 6.78 7.83
N LEU A 248 -12.74 7.04 7.06
CA LEU A 248 -12.77 8.04 6.01
C LEU A 248 -13.59 7.58 4.81
N GLY A 249 -13.65 6.27 4.55
CA GLY A 249 -14.55 5.69 3.55
C GLY A 249 -16.02 5.89 3.90
N GLU A 250 -16.39 5.77 5.19
CA GLU A 250 -17.76 6.07 5.64
C GLU A 250 -18.08 7.57 5.47
N ILE A 251 -17.16 8.46 5.86
CA ILE A 251 -17.34 9.91 5.70
C ILE A 251 -17.50 10.25 4.21
N ALA A 252 -16.62 9.76 3.34
CA ALA A 252 -16.69 10.01 1.90
C ALA A 252 -18.02 9.52 1.31
N GLY A 253 -18.48 8.32 1.69
CA GLY A 253 -19.74 7.76 1.22
C GLY A 253 -20.93 8.59 1.64
N ARG A 254 -21.00 9.05 2.89
CA ARG A 254 -22.05 9.92 3.40
C ARG A 254 -22.06 11.29 2.70
N SER A 255 -20.88 11.90 2.53
CA SER A 255 -20.72 13.18 1.87
C SER A 255 -21.10 13.13 0.39
N ALA A 256 -20.67 12.09 -0.32
CA ALA A 256 -21.03 11.87 -1.71
C ALA A 256 -22.54 11.63 -1.89
N ALA A 257 -23.17 10.88 -0.97
CA ALA A 257 -24.63 10.66 -0.99
C ALA A 257 -25.40 11.94 -0.71
N ALA A 258 -24.95 12.76 0.24
CA ALA A 258 -25.57 14.05 0.53
C ALA A 258 -25.45 15.00 -0.68
N PHE A 259 -24.26 15.09 -1.30
CA PHE A 259 -24.05 15.85 -2.52
C PHE A 259 -24.97 15.36 -3.65
N ALA A 260 -25.03 14.08 -3.91
CA ALA A 260 -25.84 13.47 -4.94
C ALA A 260 -27.35 13.72 -4.75
N SER A 261 -27.81 13.83 -3.50
CA SER A 261 -29.21 14.10 -3.16
C SER A 261 -29.59 15.55 -3.38
N GLY A 262 -28.65 16.49 -3.19
CA GLY A 262 -28.84 17.94 -3.35
C GLY A 262 -28.46 18.48 -4.72
N SER A 263 -27.77 17.69 -5.56
CA SER A 263 -27.29 18.14 -6.86
C SER A 263 -28.42 18.12 -7.92
N ASN A 264 -28.41 19.12 -8.82
CA ASN A 264 -29.27 19.13 -10.02
C ASN A 264 -28.73 18.20 -11.14
N ALA A 265 -27.76 17.35 -10.86
CA ALA A 265 -27.21 16.40 -11.82
C ALA A 265 -28.31 15.41 -12.31
N PRO A 266 -28.24 14.96 -13.57
CA PRO A 266 -29.23 14.01 -14.08
C PRO A 266 -29.27 12.75 -13.21
N PRO A 267 -30.44 12.07 -13.11
CA PRO A 267 -30.52 10.81 -12.39
C PRO A 267 -29.49 9.84 -12.93
N ALA A 268 -28.92 9.02 -12.01
CA ALA A 268 -28.05 7.95 -12.44
C ALA A 268 -28.79 7.10 -13.48
N ALA A 269 -28.32 7.16 -14.73
CA ALA A 269 -28.80 6.23 -15.74
C ALA A 269 -28.31 4.84 -15.39
N ASP A 270 -29.12 3.83 -15.71
CA ASP A 270 -28.63 2.45 -15.67
C ASP A 270 -27.36 2.37 -16.52
N VAL A 271 -26.42 1.50 -16.09
CA VAL A 271 -25.18 1.25 -16.83
C VAL A 271 -25.56 0.88 -18.25
N CYS A 272 -25.45 1.84 -19.15
CA CYS A 272 -25.67 1.60 -20.56
C CYS A 272 -24.40 0.99 -21.15
N SER A 273 -24.40 -0.32 -21.40
CA SER A 273 -23.49 -0.95 -22.35
C SER A 273 -23.91 -0.52 -23.76
N GLY A 274 -23.48 0.65 -24.18
CA GLY A 274 -23.59 1.10 -25.55
C GLY A 274 -22.28 0.79 -26.26
N ALA A 275 -22.28 -0.19 -27.18
CA ALA A 275 -21.24 -0.28 -28.18
C ALA A 275 -21.33 0.99 -29.03
N ILE A 276 -20.26 1.77 -29.08
CA ILE A 276 -20.04 2.81 -30.10
C ILE A 276 -19.22 2.21 -31.21
#